data_8dfcec27b49c65d1a247609af24e1916
#
_entry.id   8dfcec27b49c65d1a247609af24e1916
#
_cell.length_a   1.000
_cell.length_b   1.000
_cell.length_c   1.000
_cell.angle_alpha   90.00
_cell.angle_beta   90.00
_cell.angle_gamma   90.00
#
_symmetry.space_group_name_H-M   'P 1'
#
loop_
_entity.id
_entity.type
_entity.pdbx_description
1 polymer ?
#
loop_
_entity_poly.entity_id
_entity_poly.type
_entity_poly.pdbx_seq_one_letter_code
_entity_poly.pdbx_strand_id
1 'polypeptide(L)'
;MNCYQLLYDGFYDALINAALPVLETDQDAQRAFLRLFLSKNAVVLLDFHRSIEPLIAEAEKGNNYAQYAYARWQCLKRGGENSLNISYRNMLAAAEQNLPDALAGLAMTYEYGDIGTVDWAKADELLDKAYLMGSELAAIYKIKNYLFGRRFLPAQPEKAAELANELIAKQEAEKLEPNGWWYYYRASANEDRIGRTRVIDDYTCALEFGVPEAYADLIIAYGYGDDTKTLVETKEYTHYLNKGIEHLCAGAFFMDAAREMRRYDALEDLYKNEDGVQRHTMRYNMLLQSHNIIFSRLTHAAELVDIAAWEQLGDCYYYGSYGFEKDIQKAFTAYSNGVIHDSVACAEKLWKMMHNHLIDRDLDYVDQVAIWGARWGSRLLLAETVIAHQEGRLTEYDDEITKYYDPIFDAPEFSLDNDEDWAGVLDDILSDEGDPEDDDGRYDAWA
;
A
#
# COMPACT_ATOMS: atom_id res chain seq x y z
N MET A 1 -7.82 19.08 25.34
CA MET A 1 -6.72 18.26 24.82
C MET A 1 -6.42 18.82 23.43
N ASN A 2 -5.18 19.10 23.07
CA ASN A 2 -4.82 19.64 21.77
C ASN A 2 -5.07 18.58 20.68
N CYS A 3 -5.59 18.95 19.52
CA CYS A 3 -5.84 18.02 18.41
C CYS A 3 -4.60 17.25 17.94
N TYR A 4 -3.43 17.90 17.93
CA TYR A 4 -2.17 17.21 17.63
C TYR A 4 -1.81 16.15 18.67
N GLN A 5 -2.05 16.40 19.95
CA GLN A 5 -1.81 15.40 20.98
C GLN A 5 -2.71 14.17 20.80
N LEU A 6 -3.98 14.37 20.41
CA LEU A 6 -4.89 13.27 20.08
C LEU A 6 -4.41 12.45 18.88
N LEU A 7 -3.85 13.13 17.86
CA LEU A 7 -3.25 12.48 16.70
C LEU A 7 -2.03 11.63 17.11
N TYR A 8 -1.12 12.21 17.89
CA TYR A 8 0.12 11.55 18.29
C TYR A 8 -0.11 10.37 19.24
N ASP A 9 -1.11 10.48 20.10
CA ASP A 9 -1.49 9.42 21.03
C ASP A 9 -2.37 8.32 20.39
N GLY A 10 -2.75 8.48 19.09
CA GLY A 10 -3.61 7.53 18.37
C GLY A 10 -5.08 7.56 18.77
N PHE A 11 -5.57 8.63 19.39
CA PHE A 11 -6.98 8.79 19.77
C PHE A 11 -7.81 9.39 18.63
N TYR A 12 -7.90 8.68 17.51
CA TYR A 12 -8.44 9.18 16.23
C TYR A 12 -9.91 9.57 16.31
N ASP A 13 -10.78 8.77 16.96
CA ASP A 13 -12.19 9.13 17.15
C ASP A 13 -12.35 10.39 18.00
N ALA A 14 -11.54 10.53 19.05
CA ALA A 14 -11.54 11.72 19.89
C ALA A 14 -11.05 12.95 19.13
N LEU A 15 -10.05 12.79 18.25
CA LEU A 15 -9.59 13.87 17.37
C LEU A 15 -10.70 14.35 16.45
N ILE A 16 -11.42 13.47 15.76
CA ILE A 16 -12.53 13.84 14.88
C ILE A 16 -13.59 14.61 15.66
N ASN A 17 -14.03 14.08 16.81
CA ASN A 17 -15.06 14.72 17.63
C ASN A 17 -14.62 16.09 18.17
N ALA A 18 -13.34 16.27 18.48
CA ALA A 18 -12.83 17.56 18.93
C ALA A 18 -12.65 18.58 17.78
N ALA A 19 -12.23 18.12 16.61
CA ALA A 19 -11.92 18.99 15.46
C ALA A 19 -13.19 19.44 14.70
N LEU A 20 -14.13 18.53 14.42
CA LEU A 20 -15.31 18.81 13.60
C LEU A 20 -16.03 20.11 13.94
N PRO A 21 -16.30 20.45 15.22
CA PRO A 21 -17.04 21.68 15.55
C PRO A 21 -16.27 22.97 15.29
N VAL A 22 -14.94 22.91 15.10
CA VAL A 22 -14.06 24.07 15.01
C VAL A 22 -13.27 24.14 13.70
N LEU A 23 -13.51 23.24 12.75
CA LEU A 23 -12.78 23.18 11.48
C LEU A 23 -12.87 24.47 10.65
N GLU A 24 -13.89 25.30 10.82
CA GLU A 24 -14.02 26.56 10.08
C GLU A 24 -13.12 27.67 10.66
N THR A 25 -12.70 27.55 11.91
CA THR A 25 -12.09 28.67 12.65
C THR A 25 -10.71 28.35 13.25
N ASP A 26 -10.37 27.07 13.45
CA ASP A 26 -9.15 26.63 14.11
C ASP A 26 -8.21 25.93 13.12
N GLN A 27 -7.13 26.62 12.73
CA GLN A 27 -6.15 26.11 11.76
C GLN A 27 -5.36 24.88 12.28
N ASP A 28 -5.11 24.81 13.59
CA ASP A 28 -4.40 23.68 14.17
C ASP A 28 -5.29 22.42 14.18
N ALA A 29 -6.58 22.60 14.47
CA ALA A 29 -7.55 21.52 14.36
C ALA A 29 -7.71 21.07 12.89
N GLN A 30 -7.75 21.98 11.92
CA GLN A 30 -7.78 21.66 10.49
C GLN A 30 -6.59 20.79 10.09
N ARG A 31 -5.36 21.21 10.44
CA ARG A 31 -4.14 20.47 10.08
C ARG A 31 -4.08 19.11 10.75
N ALA A 32 -4.33 19.03 12.06
CA ALA A 32 -4.35 17.75 12.76
C ALA A 32 -5.40 16.79 12.19
N PHE A 33 -6.57 17.31 11.85
CA PHE A 33 -7.64 16.55 11.20
C PHE A 33 -7.22 16.05 9.82
N LEU A 34 -6.66 16.89 8.95
CA LEU A 34 -6.20 16.48 7.63
C LEU A 34 -5.07 15.44 7.73
N ARG A 35 -4.13 15.61 8.65
CA ARG A 35 -3.01 14.66 8.87
C ARG A 35 -3.49 13.28 9.28
N LEU A 36 -4.59 13.15 10.03
CA LEU A 36 -5.18 11.85 10.33
C LEU A 36 -5.50 11.08 9.04
N PHE A 37 -6.04 11.77 8.03
CA PHE A 37 -6.42 11.16 6.75
C PHE A 37 -5.24 10.94 5.78
N LEU A 38 -4.01 11.27 6.16
CA LEU A 38 -2.79 10.85 5.44
C LEU A 38 -2.43 9.40 5.77
N SER A 39 -2.71 8.92 6.99
CA SER A 39 -2.43 7.57 7.44
C SER A 39 -3.54 6.60 7.03
N LYS A 40 -3.20 5.57 6.25
CA LYS A 40 -4.13 4.46 5.95
C LYS A 40 -4.51 3.73 7.23
N ASN A 41 -3.53 3.45 8.09
CA ASN A 41 -3.72 2.73 9.35
C ASN A 41 -4.70 3.47 10.28
N ALA A 42 -4.53 4.77 10.45
CA ALA A 42 -5.41 5.58 11.30
C ALA A 42 -6.86 5.59 10.77
N VAL A 43 -7.05 5.78 9.46
CA VAL A 43 -8.39 5.86 8.84
C VAL A 43 -9.15 4.53 8.96
N VAL A 44 -8.46 3.41 8.82
CA VAL A 44 -9.08 2.07 8.93
C VAL A 44 -9.57 1.78 10.35
N LEU A 45 -8.92 2.35 11.35
CA LEU A 45 -9.28 2.20 12.77
C LEU A 45 -10.46 3.06 13.24
N LEU A 46 -10.96 3.98 12.41
CA LEU A 46 -12.09 4.83 12.79
C LEU A 46 -13.37 4.03 13.04
N ASP A 47 -13.99 4.26 14.19
CA ASP A 47 -15.28 3.67 14.53
C ASP A 47 -16.41 4.31 13.72
N PHE A 48 -17.28 3.48 13.15
CA PHE A 48 -18.36 3.95 12.28
C PHE A 48 -19.30 4.92 13.01
N HIS A 49 -19.78 4.54 14.18
CA HIS A 49 -20.77 5.33 14.91
C HIS A 49 -20.18 6.55 15.61
N ARG A 50 -18.93 6.46 16.06
CA ARG A 50 -18.29 7.57 16.78
C ARG A 50 -17.74 8.65 15.88
N SER A 51 -17.31 8.29 14.69
CA SER A 51 -16.57 9.19 13.80
C SER A 51 -17.19 9.30 12.42
N ILE A 52 -17.55 8.19 11.79
CA ILE A 52 -17.98 8.20 10.38
C ILE A 52 -19.42 8.72 10.23
N GLU A 53 -20.36 8.32 11.07
CA GLU A 53 -21.72 8.92 11.05
C GLU A 53 -21.70 10.44 11.27
N PRO A 54 -20.98 11.01 12.26
CA PRO A 54 -20.81 12.45 12.37
C PRO A 54 -20.18 13.11 11.13
N LEU A 55 -19.16 12.47 10.52
CA LEU A 55 -18.54 12.96 9.29
C LEU A 55 -19.54 12.99 8.12
N ILE A 56 -20.35 11.94 7.94
CA ILE A 56 -21.40 11.90 6.91
C ILE A 56 -22.38 13.05 7.12
N ALA A 57 -22.85 13.24 8.34
CA ALA A 57 -23.80 14.30 8.66
C ALA A 57 -23.26 15.72 8.38
N GLU A 58 -21.98 15.96 8.64
CA GLU A 58 -21.33 17.24 8.31
C GLU A 58 -21.02 17.36 6.80
N ALA A 59 -20.65 16.28 6.13
CA ALA A 59 -20.45 16.27 4.68
C ALA A 59 -21.75 16.59 3.92
N GLU A 60 -22.89 16.06 4.37
CA GLU A 60 -24.22 16.37 3.81
C GLU A 60 -24.62 17.84 4.01
N LYS A 61 -24.13 18.50 5.04
CA LYS A 61 -24.30 19.96 5.24
C LYS A 61 -23.37 20.80 4.36
N GLY A 62 -22.45 20.17 3.62
CA GLY A 62 -21.53 20.84 2.71
C GLY A 62 -20.19 21.22 3.34
N ASN A 63 -19.84 20.73 4.55
CA ASN A 63 -18.53 20.95 5.15
C ASN A 63 -17.45 20.24 4.31
N ASN A 64 -16.53 21.00 3.71
CA ASN A 64 -15.52 20.48 2.78
C ASN A 64 -14.49 19.55 3.44
N TYR A 65 -14.13 19.78 4.70
CA TYR A 65 -13.23 18.89 5.45
C TYR A 65 -13.90 17.54 5.70
N ALA A 66 -15.18 17.54 6.08
CA ALA A 66 -15.94 16.32 6.30
C ALA A 66 -16.19 15.55 4.99
N GLN A 67 -16.46 16.26 3.88
CA GLN A 67 -16.58 15.68 2.54
C GLN A 67 -15.27 14.98 2.14
N TYR A 68 -14.11 15.66 2.29
CA TYR A 68 -12.80 15.07 2.04
C TYR A 68 -12.55 13.82 2.91
N ALA A 69 -12.78 13.94 4.21
CA ALA A 69 -12.55 12.84 5.16
C ALA A 69 -13.42 11.61 4.85
N TYR A 70 -14.69 11.83 4.55
CA TYR A 70 -15.61 10.78 4.16
C TYR A 70 -15.20 10.13 2.82
N ALA A 71 -14.76 10.94 1.86
CA ALA A 71 -14.23 10.45 0.59
C ALA A 71 -13.00 9.54 0.81
N ARG A 72 -12.04 9.96 1.65
CA ARG A 72 -10.86 9.17 1.99
C ARG A 72 -11.22 7.84 2.66
N TRP A 73 -12.15 7.88 3.61
CA TRP A 73 -12.62 6.67 4.27
C TRP A 73 -13.27 5.70 3.29
N GLN A 74 -14.15 6.18 2.39
CA GLN A 74 -14.79 5.36 1.36
C GLN A 74 -13.77 4.74 0.39
N CYS A 75 -12.76 5.51 -0.01
CA CYS A 75 -11.69 5.02 -0.88
C CYS A 75 -10.91 3.86 -0.23
N LEU A 76 -10.59 3.96 1.08
CA LEU A 76 -9.79 2.95 1.78
C LEU A 76 -10.60 1.73 2.20
N LYS A 77 -11.84 1.89 2.67
CA LYS A 77 -12.70 0.78 3.11
C LYS A 77 -13.29 -0.01 1.95
N ARG A 78 -13.49 0.60 0.78
CA ARG A 78 -14.06 -0.01 -0.46
C ARG A 78 -15.17 -1.05 -0.21
N GLY A 79 -16.03 -0.76 0.78
CA GLY A 79 -16.99 -1.72 1.33
C GLY A 79 -18.29 -1.93 0.52
N GLY A 80 -18.35 -1.53 -0.77
CA GLY A 80 -19.55 -1.72 -1.60
C GLY A 80 -19.39 -1.18 -3.02
N GLU A 81 -20.24 -1.62 -3.92
CA GLU A 81 -20.24 -1.30 -5.37
C GLU A 81 -20.20 0.19 -5.70
N ASN A 82 -20.61 1.06 -4.76
CA ASN A 82 -20.68 2.51 -4.97
C ASN A 82 -19.60 3.29 -4.20
N SER A 83 -18.66 2.63 -3.51
CA SER A 83 -17.67 3.32 -2.66
C SER A 83 -16.84 4.34 -3.44
N LEU A 84 -16.33 3.98 -4.62
CA LEU A 84 -15.55 4.88 -5.47
C LEU A 84 -16.39 6.07 -5.97
N ASN A 85 -17.64 5.85 -6.37
CA ASN A 85 -18.55 6.93 -6.80
C ASN A 85 -18.91 7.88 -5.65
N ILE A 86 -19.08 7.36 -4.42
CA ILE A 86 -19.33 8.17 -3.22
C ILE A 86 -18.06 8.96 -2.87
N SER A 87 -16.89 8.30 -2.90
CA SER A 87 -15.58 8.93 -2.70
C SER A 87 -15.40 10.09 -3.69
N TYR A 88 -15.53 9.82 -4.98
CA TYR A 88 -15.37 10.83 -6.04
C TYR A 88 -16.30 12.04 -5.85
N ARG A 89 -17.59 11.82 -5.64
CA ARG A 89 -18.55 12.94 -5.46
C ARG A 89 -18.20 13.82 -4.29
N ASN A 90 -17.84 13.24 -3.15
CA ASN A 90 -17.44 14.00 -1.97
C ASN A 90 -16.09 14.69 -2.16
N MET A 91 -15.13 14.01 -2.81
CA MET A 91 -13.83 14.58 -3.14
C MET A 91 -13.97 15.78 -4.08
N LEU A 92 -14.80 15.65 -5.13
CA LEU A 92 -15.11 16.73 -6.07
C LEU A 92 -15.77 17.91 -5.35
N ALA A 93 -16.78 17.67 -4.52
CA ALA A 93 -17.47 18.72 -3.77
C ALA A 93 -16.53 19.49 -2.83
N ALA A 94 -15.61 18.82 -2.18
CA ALA A 94 -14.58 19.46 -1.35
C ALA A 94 -13.56 20.24 -2.20
N ALA A 95 -13.15 19.70 -3.37
CA ALA A 95 -12.23 20.35 -4.29
C ALA A 95 -12.82 21.61 -4.93
N GLU A 96 -14.11 21.63 -5.27
CA GLU A 96 -14.84 22.80 -5.77
C GLU A 96 -14.85 23.94 -4.74
N GLN A 97 -14.78 23.62 -3.45
CA GLN A 97 -14.60 24.58 -2.36
C GLN A 97 -13.13 24.95 -2.11
N ASN A 98 -12.22 24.55 -3.03
CA ASN A 98 -10.78 24.81 -2.98
C ASN A 98 -10.08 24.23 -1.74
N LEU A 99 -10.52 23.09 -1.20
CA LEU A 99 -9.75 22.37 -0.19
C LEU A 99 -8.52 21.72 -0.87
N PRO A 100 -7.28 22.12 -0.47
CA PRO A 100 -6.07 21.67 -1.19
C PRO A 100 -5.90 20.15 -1.20
N ASP A 101 -6.14 19.47 -0.07
CA ASP A 101 -6.00 18.01 0.02
C ASP A 101 -7.08 17.27 -0.80
N ALA A 102 -8.25 17.88 -1.00
CA ALA A 102 -9.27 17.32 -1.88
C ALA A 102 -8.87 17.44 -3.36
N LEU A 103 -8.19 18.52 -3.76
CA LEU A 103 -7.60 18.63 -5.10
C LEU A 103 -6.54 17.56 -5.34
N ALA A 104 -5.69 17.29 -4.33
CA ALA A 104 -4.70 16.21 -4.39
C ALA A 104 -5.36 14.82 -4.47
N GLY A 105 -6.40 14.57 -3.68
CA GLY A 105 -7.18 13.33 -3.76
C GLY A 105 -7.85 13.12 -5.11
N LEU A 106 -8.40 14.20 -5.68
CA LEU A 106 -9.00 14.17 -7.02
C LEU A 106 -7.95 13.92 -8.12
N ALA A 107 -6.74 14.45 -7.96
CA ALA A 107 -5.62 14.17 -8.87
C ALA A 107 -5.33 12.65 -8.94
N MET A 108 -5.37 11.95 -7.80
CA MET A 108 -5.18 10.50 -7.77
C MET A 108 -6.28 9.75 -8.52
N THR A 109 -7.52 10.20 -8.40
CA THR A 109 -8.65 9.61 -9.15
C THR A 109 -8.43 9.68 -10.66
N TYR A 110 -7.89 10.80 -11.17
CA TYR A 110 -7.53 10.93 -12.59
C TYR A 110 -6.25 10.17 -12.93
N GLU A 111 -5.30 10.08 -12.01
CA GLU A 111 -4.05 9.32 -12.21
C GLU A 111 -4.31 7.85 -12.48
N TYR A 112 -5.19 7.23 -11.67
CA TYR A 112 -5.48 5.80 -11.74
C TYR A 112 -6.74 5.45 -12.53
N GLY A 113 -7.51 6.45 -12.95
CA GLY A 113 -8.75 6.23 -13.70
C GLY A 113 -9.84 5.52 -12.90
N ASP A 114 -9.92 5.74 -11.58
CA ASP A 114 -10.87 5.06 -10.68
C ASP A 114 -12.35 5.20 -11.08
N ILE A 115 -12.69 6.22 -11.87
CA ILE A 115 -14.05 6.52 -12.31
C ILE A 115 -14.19 6.64 -13.83
N GLY A 116 -13.23 6.14 -14.57
CA GLY A 116 -13.23 6.23 -16.04
C GLY A 116 -11.84 5.99 -16.61
N THR A 117 -11.50 6.75 -17.66
CA THR A 117 -10.18 6.70 -18.25
C THR A 117 -9.18 7.52 -17.43
N VAL A 118 -7.91 7.14 -17.52
CA VAL A 118 -6.78 7.90 -16.99
C VAL A 118 -6.67 9.25 -17.68
N ASP A 119 -6.42 10.32 -16.91
CA ASP A 119 -6.13 11.66 -17.41
C ASP A 119 -4.94 12.25 -16.64
N TRP A 120 -3.74 11.93 -17.09
CA TRP A 120 -2.52 12.36 -16.42
C TRP A 120 -2.26 13.86 -16.52
N ALA A 121 -2.71 14.52 -17.58
CA ALA A 121 -2.59 15.96 -17.71
C ALA A 121 -3.43 16.67 -16.64
N LYS A 122 -4.64 16.18 -16.43
CA LYS A 122 -5.53 16.69 -15.38
C LYS A 122 -5.04 16.36 -13.98
N ALA A 123 -4.50 15.15 -13.79
CA ALA A 123 -3.88 14.75 -12.53
C ALA A 123 -2.70 15.67 -12.17
N ASP A 124 -1.82 15.98 -13.12
CA ASP A 124 -0.68 16.89 -12.91
C ASP A 124 -1.13 18.31 -12.59
N GLU A 125 -2.09 18.86 -13.34
CA GLU A 125 -2.66 20.19 -13.09
C GLU A 125 -3.20 20.31 -11.66
N LEU A 126 -3.98 19.31 -11.22
CA LEU A 126 -4.61 19.32 -9.91
C LEU A 126 -3.58 19.12 -8.79
N LEU A 127 -2.60 18.23 -8.99
CA LEU A 127 -1.55 17.96 -8.01
C LEU A 127 -0.65 19.18 -7.81
N ASP A 128 -0.26 19.85 -8.90
CA ASP A 128 0.54 21.07 -8.83
C ASP A 128 -0.22 22.21 -8.17
N LYS A 129 -1.50 22.40 -8.52
CA LYS A 129 -2.37 23.38 -7.88
C LYS A 129 -2.48 23.11 -6.38
N ALA A 130 -2.75 21.85 -5.98
CA ALA A 130 -2.85 21.46 -4.58
C ALA A 130 -1.55 21.74 -3.81
N TYR A 131 -0.40 21.37 -4.38
CA TYR A 131 0.91 21.60 -3.80
C TYR A 131 1.21 23.09 -3.59
N LEU A 132 0.94 23.94 -4.60
CA LEU A 132 1.11 25.39 -4.49
C LEU A 132 0.18 26.02 -3.43
N MET A 133 -0.97 25.42 -3.18
CA MET A 133 -1.89 25.83 -2.10
C MET A 133 -1.51 25.29 -0.73
N GLY A 134 -0.42 24.51 -0.63
CA GLY A 134 0.10 24.01 0.64
C GLY A 134 -0.49 22.67 1.11
N SER A 135 -1.05 21.87 0.21
CA SER A 135 -1.52 20.52 0.53
C SER A 135 -0.37 19.62 0.99
N GLU A 136 -0.48 19.08 2.21
CA GLU A 136 0.45 18.08 2.71
C GLU A 136 0.31 16.75 1.96
N LEU A 137 -0.91 16.38 1.56
CA LEU A 137 -1.18 15.21 0.73
C LEU A 137 -0.50 15.32 -0.65
N ALA A 138 -0.58 16.49 -1.31
CA ALA A 138 0.10 16.70 -2.59
C ALA A 138 1.63 16.62 -2.46
N ALA A 139 2.18 17.12 -1.36
CA ALA A 139 3.61 16.99 -1.08
C ALA A 139 4.03 15.53 -0.91
N ILE A 140 3.24 14.73 -0.19
CA ILE A 140 3.45 13.28 -0.04
C ILE A 140 3.44 12.59 -1.41
N TYR A 141 2.47 12.88 -2.27
CA TYR A 141 2.42 12.27 -3.60
C TYR A 141 3.63 12.64 -4.46
N LYS A 142 4.10 13.89 -4.39
CA LYS A 142 5.33 14.28 -5.10
C LYS A 142 6.56 13.52 -4.58
N ILE A 143 6.69 13.36 -3.26
CA ILE A 143 7.77 12.56 -2.66
C ILE A 143 7.67 11.09 -3.09
N LYS A 144 6.48 10.49 -3.01
CA LYS A 144 6.24 9.11 -3.45
C LYS A 144 6.55 8.91 -4.94
N ASN A 145 6.17 9.85 -5.79
CA ASN A 145 6.48 9.80 -7.22
C ASN A 145 8.00 9.82 -7.49
N TYR A 146 8.79 10.53 -6.67
CA TYR A 146 10.24 10.45 -6.75
C TYR A 146 10.79 9.16 -6.14
N LEU A 147 10.23 8.70 -5.03
CA LEU A 147 10.75 7.56 -4.29
C LEU A 147 10.54 6.23 -5.04
N PHE A 148 9.36 6.02 -5.59
CA PHE A 148 8.98 4.76 -6.23
C PHE A 148 8.93 4.83 -7.76
N GLY A 149 9.14 6.00 -8.35
CA GLY A 149 8.86 6.25 -9.74
C GLY A 149 7.39 6.52 -9.99
N ARG A 150 7.05 6.89 -11.21
CA ARG A 150 5.68 7.20 -11.63
C ARG A 150 5.53 6.96 -13.12
N ARG A 151 4.45 6.33 -13.53
CA ARG A 151 4.13 6.14 -14.96
C ARG A 151 5.30 5.51 -15.70
N PHE A 152 5.83 4.40 -15.16
CA PHE A 152 7.00 3.68 -15.69
C PHE A 152 8.33 4.48 -15.69
N LEU A 153 8.35 5.70 -15.15
CA LEU A 153 9.59 6.45 -14.94
C LEU A 153 10.36 5.89 -13.73
N PRO A 154 11.69 5.87 -13.78
CA PRO A 154 12.51 5.31 -12.71
C PRO A 154 12.41 6.13 -11.41
N ALA A 155 12.61 5.45 -10.30
CA ALA A 155 12.73 6.07 -8.99
C ALA A 155 13.92 7.06 -8.94
N GLN A 156 13.75 8.14 -8.14
CA GLN A 156 14.75 9.19 -7.91
C GLN A 156 14.80 9.52 -6.40
N PRO A 157 15.25 8.57 -5.55
CA PRO A 157 15.20 8.72 -4.10
C PRO A 157 15.95 9.94 -3.58
N GLU A 158 16.99 10.41 -4.30
CA GLU A 158 17.67 11.67 -3.99
C GLU A 158 16.72 12.85 -3.96
N LYS A 159 15.89 12.99 -4.99
CA LYS A 159 14.91 14.08 -5.08
C LYS A 159 13.80 13.96 -4.05
N ALA A 160 13.42 12.72 -3.70
CA ALA A 160 12.50 12.49 -2.61
C ALA A 160 13.06 12.99 -1.28
N ALA A 161 14.33 12.67 -0.97
CA ALA A 161 15.01 13.12 0.22
C ALA A 161 15.21 14.66 0.25
N GLU A 162 15.57 15.26 -0.89
CA GLU A 162 15.72 16.71 -1.02
C GLU A 162 14.39 17.43 -0.71
N LEU A 163 13.30 17.00 -1.31
CA LEU A 163 11.97 17.58 -1.09
C LEU A 163 11.53 17.43 0.37
N ALA A 164 11.75 16.26 0.99
CA ALA A 164 11.45 16.05 2.40
C ALA A 164 12.26 16.99 3.30
N ASN A 165 13.56 17.20 3.01
CA ASN A 165 14.42 18.17 3.75
C ASN A 165 13.92 19.60 3.59
N GLU A 166 13.51 20.03 2.40
CA GLU A 166 12.93 21.36 2.15
C GLU A 166 11.67 21.58 2.99
N LEU A 167 10.78 20.57 3.05
CA LEU A 167 9.55 20.65 3.83
C LEU A 167 9.81 20.70 5.34
N ILE A 168 10.79 19.95 5.85
CA ILE A 168 11.24 20.02 7.25
C ILE A 168 11.81 21.41 7.55
N ALA A 169 12.72 21.90 6.71
CA ALA A 169 13.31 23.24 6.91
C ALA A 169 12.24 24.34 6.87
N LYS A 170 11.25 24.23 6.00
CA LYS A 170 10.12 25.16 5.92
C LYS A 170 9.29 25.16 7.20
N GLN A 171 8.89 23.99 7.69
CA GLN A 171 8.09 23.89 8.92
C GLN A 171 8.83 24.47 10.13
N GLU A 172 10.17 24.26 10.24
CA GLU A 172 10.99 24.81 11.29
C GLU A 172 11.10 26.36 11.21
N ALA A 173 11.31 26.87 9.99
CA ALA A 173 11.40 28.33 9.76
C ALA A 173 10.07 29.04 10.07
N GLU A 174 8.95 28.43 9.73
CA GLU A 174 7.60 28.96 9.98
C GLU A 174 7.08 28.61 11.38
N LYS A 175 7.84 27.85 12.17
CA LYS A 175 7.47 27.37 13.52
C LYS A 175 6.13 26.64 13.54
N LEU A 176 5.89 25.83 12.50
CA LEU A 176 4.71 25.00 12.41
C LEU A 176 4.88 23.73 13.25
N GLU A 177 3.77 23.12 13.65
CA GLU A 177 3.79 21.81 14.30
C GLU A 177 4.43 20.77 13.36
N PRO A 178 5.39 19.95 13.82
CA PRO A 178 6.09 19.00 12.99
C PRO A 178 5.14 18.03 12.29
N ASN A 179 5.45 17.68 11.06
CA ASN A 179 4.73 16.65 10.30
C ASN A 179 5.59 15.39 10.22
N GLY A 180 5.17 14.32 10.85
CA GLY A 180 5.87 13.04 10.90
C GLY A 180 6.13 12.42 9.52
N TRP A 181 5.24 12.70 8.54
CA TRP A 181 5.40 12.17 7.19
C TRP A 181 6.65 12.67 6.47
N TRP A 182 7.16 13.88 6.77
CA TRP A 182 8.40 14.36 6.19
C TRP A 182 9.61 13.56 6.66
N TYR A 183 9.64 13.21 7.94
CA TYR A 183 10.66 12.34 8.52
C TYR A 183 10.53 10.91 8.00
N TYR A 184 9.31 10.39 7.92
CA TYR A 184 9.02 9.06 7.39
C TYR A 184 9.59 8.89 5.97
N TYR A 185 9.20 9.76 5.04
CA TYR A 185 9.68 9.65 3.65
C TYR A 185 11.14 10.05 3.47
N ARG A 186 11.70 10.89 4.34
CA ARG A 186 13.14 11.11 4.33
C ARG A 186 13.91 9.86 4.74
N ALA A 187 13.43 9.12 5.74
CA ALA A 187 13.99 7.84 6.13
C ALA A 187 13.93 6.85 4.97
N SER A 188 12.75 6.60 4.40
CA SER A 188 12.55 5.69 3.27
C SER A 188 13.44 6.03 2.07
N ALA A 189 13.60 7.32 1.73
CA ALA A 189 14.46 7.74 0.63
C ALA A 189 15.97 7.55 0.89
N ASN A 190 16.36 7.25 2.12
CA ASN A 190 17.75 7.15 2.55
C ASN A 190 18.13 5.76 3.09
N GLU A 191 17.26 4.77 3.06
CA GLU A 191 17.50 3.44 3.63
C GLU A 191 18.82 2.82 3.16
N ASP A 192 19.12 2.92 1.87
CA ASP A 192 20.33 2.35 1.26
C ASP A 192 21.49 3.36 1.15
N ARG A 193 21.31 4.62 1.58
CA ARG A 193 22.20 5.73 1.21
C ARG A 193 22.92 6.40 2.39
N ILE A 194 22.29 6.44 3.55
CA ILE A 194 22.88 7.04 4.75
C ILE A 194 22.95 6.03 5.89
N GLY A 195 23.81 6.33 6.87
CA GLY A 195 23.99 5.43 8.00
C GLY A 195 22.67 5.13 8.71
N ARG A 196 22.43 3.88 9.00
CA ARG A 196 21.24 3.28 9.63
C ARG A 196 20.72 4.05 10.85
N THR A 197 21.62 4.62 11.66
CA THR A 197 21.24 5.41 12.85
C THR A 197 20.35 6.59 12.47
N ARG A 198 20.66 7.31 11.39
CA ARG A 198 19.85 8.46 10.96
C ARG A 198 18.48 8.05 10.41
N VAL A 199 18.42 6.91 9.73
CA VAL A 199 17.16 6.34 9.25
C VAL A 199 16.26 5.97 10.44
N ILE A 200 16.82 5.33 11.46
CA ILE A 200 16.12 5.00 12.70
C ILE A 200 15.64 6.25 13.43
N ASP A 201 16.49 7.28 13.54
CA ASP A 201 16.12 8.56 14.18
C ASP A 201 14.93 9.20 13.46
N ASP A 202 14.92 9.20 12.11
CA ASP A 202 13.84 9.77 11.33
C ASP A 202 12.53 8.95 11.48
N TYR A 203 12.56 7.61 11.43
CA TYR A 203 11.37 6.80 11.69
C TYR A 203 10.88 6.97 13.14
N THR A 204 11.78 7.14 14.10
CA THR A 204 11.40 7.45 15.49
C THR A 204 10.68 8.78 15.59
N CYS A 205 11.20 9.83 14.93
CA CYS A 205 10.52 11.12 14.83
C CYS A 205 9.15 11.00 14.16
N ALA A 206 9.06 10.18 13.11
CA ALA A 206 7.78 9.93 12.43
C ALA A 206 6.72 9.35 13.39
N LEU A 207 7.10 8.37 14.23
CA LEU A 207 6.22 7.83 15.27
C LEU A 207 5.80 8.89 16.30
N GLU A 208 6.76 9.67 16.80
CA GLU A 208 6.50 10.75 17.78
C GLU A 208 5.49 11.77 17.25
N PHE A 209 5.49 11.99 15.93
CA PHE A 209 4.56 12.90 15.26
C PHE A 209 3.39 12.21 14.56
N GLY A 210 3.00 11.01 15.03
CA GLY A 210 1.73 10.37 14.71
C GLY A 210 1.67 9.64 13.37
N VAL A 211 2.78 9.05 12.92
CA VAL A 211 2.82 8.17 11.73
C VAL A 211 3.01 6.72 12.18
N PRO A 212 1.94 5.97 12.43
CA PRO A 212 2.01 4.60 12.94
C PRO A 212 2.63 3.61 11.96
N GLU A 213 2.62 3.93 10.67
CA GLU A 213 3.26 3.13 9.62
C GLU A 213 4.74 2.88 9.92
N ALA A 214 5.44 3.84 10.53
CA ALA A 214 6.86 3.70 10.88
C ALA A 214 7.19 2.58 11.89
N TYR A 215 6.19 1.96 12.53
CA TYR A 215 6.44 0.77 13.34
C TYR A 215 7.03 -0.38 12.52
N ALA A 216 6.49 -0.63 11.32
CA ALA A 216 6.96 -1.71 10.46
C ALA A 216 8.42 -1.49 10.03
N ASP A 217 8.76 -0.26 9.63
CA ASP A 217 10.11 0.09 9.19
C ASP A 217 11.13 0.04 10.34
N LEU A 218 10.75 0.46 11.55
CA LEU A 218 11.59 0.31 12.73
C LEU A 218 11.80 -1.17 13.11
N ILE A 219 10.77 -2.01 12.98
CA ILE A 219 10.89 -3.45 13.18
C ILE A 219 11.91 -4.03 12.19
N ILE A 220 11.83 -3.66 10.91
CA ILE A 220 12.79 -4.06 9.88
C ILE A 220 14.17 -3.51 10.21
N ALA A 221 14.27 -2.22 10.49
CA ALA A 221 15.54 -1.57 10.79
C ALA A 221 16.27 -2.18 12.00
N TYR A 222 15.58 -2.61 13.03
CA TYR A 222 16.19 -3.26 14.19
C TYR A 222 16.34 -4.78 14.06
N GLY A 223 15.56 -5.40 13.18
CA GLY A 223 15.56 -6.83 12.98
C GLY A 223 16.63 -7.34 12.01
N TYR A 224 16.93 -6.58 10.97
CA TYR A 224 17.95 -6.96 10.01
C TYR A 224 19.26 -6.23 10.30
N GLY A 225 20.37 -7.00 10.31
CA GLY A 225 21.72 -6.46 10.41
C GLY A 225 22.14 -5.73 9.12
N ASP A 226 23.39 -5.24 9.10
CA ASP A 226 23.95 -4.55 7.92
C ASP A 226 24.06 -5.49 6.69
N ASP A 227 23.97 -6.81 6.88
CA ASP A 227 23.98 -7.82 5.81
C ASP A 227 22.59 -8.14 5.25
N THR A 228 21.53 -7.55 5.81
CA THR A 228 20.11 -7.67 5.42
C THR A 228 19.55 -9.10 5.27
N LYS A 229 20.36 -10.15 5.46
CA LYS A 229 19.99 -11.56 5.16
C LYS A 229 19.46 -12.32 6.36
N THR A 230 19.83 -11.92 7.58
CA THR A 230 19.48 -12.68 8.78
C THR A 230 18.73 -11.81 9.76
N LEU A 231 17.47 -12.17 10.04
CA LEU A 231 16.71 -11.53 11.10
C LEU A 231 17.31 -11.86 12.47
N VAL A 232 17.62 -10.82 13.24
CA VAL A 232 18.04 -10.94 14.64
C VAL A 232 16.96 -10.30 15.52
N GLU A 233 16.31 -11.10 16.37
CA GLU A 233 15.32 -10.58 17.32
C GLU A 233 16.01 -9.81 18.45
N THR A 234 16.40 -8.56 18.17
CA THR A 234 16.97 -7.65 19.19
C THR A 234 15.91 -7.24 20.21
N LYS A 235 16.33 -6.60 21.30
CA LYS A 235 15.38 -6.03 22.27
C LYS A 235 14.53 -4.92 21.67
N GLU A 236 15.13 -4.12 20.81
CA GLU A 236 14.51 -3.02 20.10
C GLU A 236 13.50 -3.56 19.08
N TYR A 237 13.88 -4.56 18.28
CA TYR A 237 12.95 -5.28 17.40
C TYR A 237 11.71 -5.74 18.16
N THR A 238 11.90 -6.46 19.27
CA THR A 238 10.80 -6.98 20.08
C THR A 238 9.96 -5.86 20.69
N HIS A 239 10.59 -4.76 21.09
CA HIS A 239 9.91 -3.58 21.64
C HIS A 239 8.97 -2.96 20.57
N TYR A 240 9.49 -2.65 19.39
CA TYR A 240 8.67 -2.00 18.34
C TYR A 240 7.60 -2.94 17.77
N LEU A 241 7.89 -4.25 17.66
CA LEU A 241 6.90 -5.25 17.27
C LEU A 241 5.70 -5.26 18.23
N ASN A 242 5.97 -5.36 19.54
CA ASN A 242 4.91 -5.37 20.54
C ASN A 242 4.14 -4.04 20.56
N LYS A 243 4.83 -2.90 20.45
CA LYS A 243 4.21 -1.58 20.37
C LYS A 243 3.36 -1.41 19.13
N GLY A 244 3.84 -1.83 17.97
CA GLY A 244 3.07 -1.79 16.74
C GLY A 244 1.79 -2.63 16.81
N ILE A 245 1.85 -3.81 17.44
CA ILE A 245 0.66 -4.64 17.68
C ILE A 245 -0.30 -3.97 18.68
N GLU A 246 0.21 -3.39 19.78
CA GLU A 246 -0.60 -2.63 20.75
C GLU A 246 -1.33 -1.45 20.09
N HIS A 247 -0.68 -0.78 19.13
CA HIS A 247 -1.25 0.34 18.38
C HIS A 247 -2.01 -0.08 17.10
N LEU A 248 -2.26 -1.37 16.92
CA LEU A 248 -2.99 -1.94 15.78
C LEU A 248 -2.37 -1.53 14.43
N CYS A 249 -1.05 -1.46 14.34
CA CYS A 249 -0.34 -1.21 13.10
C CYS A 249 -0.39 -2.45 12.21
N ALA A 250 -0.95 -2.32 11.01
CA ALA A 250 -1.10 -3.41 10.04
C ALA A 250 0.24 -4.10 9.71
N GLY A 251 1.28 -3.31 9.41
CA GLY A 251 2.62 -3.84 9.12
C GLY A 251 3.25 -4.58 10.30
N ALA A 252 2.96 -4.19 11.56
CA ALA A 252 3.46 -4.94 12.72
C ALA A 252 2.82 -6.33 12.84
N PHE A 253 1.54 -6.48 12.53
CA PHE A 253 0.90 -7.80 12.46
C PHE A 253 1.49 -8.64 11.33
N PHE A 254 1.75 -8.04 10.16
CA PHE A 254 2.42 -8.71 9.05
C PHE A 254 3.82 -9.18 9.43
N MET A 255 4.63 -8.33 10.06
CA MET A 255 5.98 -8.68 10.53
C MET A 255 5.97 -9.78 11.61
N ASP A 256 4.96 -9.81 12.47
CA ASP A 256 4.78 -10.91 13.44
C ASP A 256 4.45 -12.23 12.74
N ALA A 257 3.61 -12.20 11.70
CA ALA A 257 3.34 -13.35 10.85
C ALA A 257 4.61 -13.85 10.16
N ALA A 258 5.37 -12.96 9.52
CA ALA A 258 6.62 -13.31 8.85
C ALA A 258 7.68 -13.90 9.80
N ARG A 259 7.74 -13.40 11.05
CA ARG A 259 8.57 -14.00 12.12
C ARG A 259 8.13 -15.42 12.43
N GLU A 260 6.83 -15.65 12.54
CA GLU A 260 6.30 -16.97 12.89
C GLU A 260 6.40 -17.97 11.72
N MET A 261 6.33 -17.50 10.47
CA MET A 261 6.60 -18.32 9.29
C MET A 261 8.02 -18.89 9.31
N ARG A 262 9.02 -18.07 9.60
CA ARG A 262 10.40 -18.53 9.76
C ARG A 262 10.56 -19.56 10.89
N ARG A 263 9.80 -19.39 11.98
CA ARG A 263 9.77 -20.39 13.06
C ARG A 263 9.12 -21.69 12.60
N TYR A 264 8.08 -21.60 11.81
CA TYR A 264 7.40 -22.76 11.22
C TYR A 264 8.38 -23.55 10.35
N ASP A 265 9.09 -22.90 9.44
CA ASP A 265 10.09 -23.53 8.56
C ASP A 265 11.22 -24.19 9.36
N ALA A 266 11.75 -23.49 10.35
CA ALA A 266 12.79 -24.04 11.24
C ALA A 266 12.30 -25.28 12.03
N LEU A 267 11.03 -25.29 12.47
CA LEU A 267 10.41 -26.45 13.12
C LEU A 267 10.21 -27.59 12.13
N GLU A 268 9.79 -27.28 10.92
CA GLU A 268 9.61 -28.27 9.87
C GLU A 268 10.92 -28.96 9.50
N ASP A 269 11.99 -28.19 9.29
CA ASP A 269 13.32 -28.70 8.98
C ASP A 269 13.94 -29.52 10.13
N LEU A 270 13.80 -29.02 11.36
CA LEU A 270 14.30 -29.73 12.54
C LEU A 270 13.70 -31.14 12.67
N TYR A 271 12.46 -31.30 12.25
CA TYR A 271 11.72 -32.55 12.43
C TYR A 271 11.64 -33.43 11.17
N LYS A 272 12.19 -33.02 10.03
CA LYS A 272 12.16 -33.81 8.78
C LYS A 272 12.84 -35.22 8.94
N ASN A 273 13.75 -35.34 9.89
CA ASN A 273 14.60 -36.51 10.06
C ASN A 273 14.38 -37.28 11.38
N GLU A 274 13.32 -36.99 12.16
CA GLU A 274 13.09 -37.63 13.44
C GLU A 274 11.95 -38.65 13.42
N ASP A 275 12.26 -39.92 13.75
CA ASP A 275 11.28 -41.01 13.89
C ASP A 275 10.80 -41.19 15.35
N GLY A 276 9.48 -41.26 15.56
CA GLY A 276 8.88 -41.62 16.86
C GLY A 276 7.48 -41.00 17.13
N VAL A 277 6.50 -41.81 17.55
CA VAL A 277 5.09 -41.45 17.69
C VAL A 277 4.84 -40.29 18.68
N GLN A 278 5.55 -40.23 19.81
CA GLN A 278 5.39 -39.16 20.80
C GLN A 278 5.93 -37.81 20.28
N ARG A 279 7.03 -37.85 19.55
CA ARG A 279 7.62 -36.65 18.94
C ARG A 279 6.76 -36.12 17.81
N HIS A 280 6.12 -37.00 17.04
CA HIS A 280 5.15 -36.61 16.02
C HIS A 280 3.98 -35.80 16.58
N THR A 281 3.43 -36.20 17.73
CA THR A 281 2.32 -35.46 18.37
C THR A 281 2.77 -34.08 18.86
N MET A 282 3.96 -34.00 19.47
CA MET A 282 4.50 -32.72 19.93
C MET A 282 4.79 -31.78 18.75
N ARG A 283 5.46 -32.28 17.71
CA ARG A 283 5.70 -31.56 16.46
C ARG A 283 4.41 -31.03 15.85
N TYR A 284 3.42 -31.89 15.65
CA TYR A 284 2.13 -31.53 15.11
C TYR A 284 1.48 -30.39 15.90
N ASN A 285 1.48 -30.46 17.23
CA ASN A 285 0.93 -29.41 18.06
C ASN A 285 1.69 -28.09 17.95
N MET A 286 3.02 -28.11 17.83
CA MET A 286 3.82 -26.90 17.66
C MET A 286 3.57 -26.27 16.29
N LEU A 287 3.57 -27.05 15.20
CA LEU A 287 3.25 -26.56 13.87
C LEU A 287 1.83 -26.02 13.77
N LEU A 288 0.85 -26.70 14.39
CA LEU A 288 -0.52 -26.23 14.47
C LEU A 288 -0.64 -24.90 15.24
N GLN A 289 0.11 -24.74 16.31
CA GLN A 289 0.16 -23.47 17.05
C GLN A 289 0.74 -22.35 16.20
N SER A 290 1.86 -22.58 15.54
CA SER A 290 2.47 -21.63 14.59
C SER A 290 1.51 -21.28 13.46
N HIS A 291 0.88 -22.26 12.81
CA HIS A 291 -0.14 -22.03 11.80
C HIS A 291 -1.26 -21.10 12.30
N ASN A 292 -1.82 -21.36 13.48
CA ASN A 292 -2.88 -20.52 14.04
C ASN A 292 -2.43 -19.07 14.27
N ILE A 293 -1.18 -18.87 14.70
CA ILE A 293 -0.59 -17.53 14.86
C ILE A 293 -0.45 -16.85 13.50
N ILE A 294 0.16 -17.53 12.52
CA ILE A 294 0.34 -17.00 11.15
C ILE A 294 -1.02 -16.60 10.58
N PHE A 295 -1.99 -17.50 10.60
CA PHE A 295 -3.33 -17.23 10.10
C PHE A 295 -3.98 -16.01 10.78
N SER A 296 -3.95 -15.96 12.11
CA SER A 296 -4.52 -14.84 12.86
C SER A 296 -3.83 -13.52 12.54
N ARG A 297 -2.49 -13.50 12.43
CA ARG A 297 -1.72 -12.29 12.19
C ARG A 297 -1.91 -11.75 10.78
N LEU A 298 -1.84 -12.64 9.77
CA LEU A 298 -2.11 -12.26 8.38
C LEU A 298 -3.54 -11.74 8.19
N THR A 299 -4.52 -12.40 8.81
CA THR A 299 -5.91 -11.97 8.73
C THR A 299 -6.09 -10.57 9.34
N HIS A 300 -5.51 -10.29 10.52
CA HIS A 300 -5.58 -8.97 11.13
C HIS A 300 -4.88 -7.90 10.29
N ALA A 301 -3.68 -8.20 9.77
CA ALA A 301 -2.99 -7.27 8.89
C ALA A 301 -3.82 -6.95 7.63
N ALA A 302 -4.40 -7.97 7.00
CA ALA A 302 -5.25 -7.83 5.82
C ALA A 302 -6.53 -7.03 6.12
N GLU A 303 -7.20 -7.26 7.26
CA GLU A 303 -8.36 -6.48 7.71
C GLU A 303 -8.01 -5.00 7.96
N LEU A 304 -6.77 -4.72 8.33
CA LEU A 304 -6.21 -3.36 8.47
C LEU A 304 -5.66 -2.80 7.15
N VAL A 305 -5.99 -3.45 6.02
CA VAL A 305 -5.62 -3.01 4.66
C VAL A 305 -4.11 -3.04 4.39
N ASP A 306 -3.42 -4.02 4.98
CA ASP A 306 -2.06 -4.36 4.56
C ASP A 306 -2.11 -5.17 3.25
N ILE A 307 -1.51 -4.60 2.20
CA ILE A 307 -1.55 -5.18 0.85
C ILE A 307 -0.73 -6.47 0.79
N ALA A 308 0.44 -6.49 1.43
CA ALA A 308 1.32 -7.65 1.47
C ALA A 308 0.68 -8.83 2.23
N ALA A 309 -0.17 -8.54 3.23
CA ALA A 309 -0.90 -9.58 3.94
C ALA A 309 -1.94 -10.29 3.06
N TRP A 310 -2.63 -9.57 2.17
CA TRP A 310 -3.54 -10.20 1.20
C TRP A 310 -2.78 -11.10 0.21
N GLU A 311 -1.64 -10.62 -0.29
CA GLU A 311 -0.77 -11.39 -1.16
C GLU A 311 -0.28 -12.65 -0.47
N GLN A 312 0.27 -12.54 0.74
CA GLN A 312 0.79 -13.66 1.49
C GLN A 312 -0.29 -14.68 1.89
N LEU A 313 -1.52 -14.23 2.22
CA LEU A 313 -2.66 -15.14 2.43
C LEU A 313 -3.00 -15.91 1.15
N GLY A 314 -2.98 -15.24 0.02
CA GLY A 314 -3.19 -15.86 -1.28
C GLY A 314 -2.14 -16.93 -1.54
N ASP A 315 -0.86 -16.64 -1.33
CA ASP A 315 0.26 -17.58 -1.49
C ASP A 315 0.12 -18.78 -0.55
N CYS A 316 -0.21 -18.55 0.73
CA CYS A 316 -0.44 -19.64 1.68
C CYS A 316 -1.51 -20.63 1.19
N TYR A 317 -2.62 -20.14 0.65
CA TYR A 317 -3.66 -21.01 0.09
C TYR A 317 -3.29 -21.59 -1.27
N TYR A 318 -2.57 -20.84 -2.11
CA TYR A 318 -2.18 -21.30 -3.44
C TYR A 318 -1.19 -22.48 -3.38
N TYR A 319 -0.17 -22.36 -2.54
CA TYR A 319 0.87 -23.39 -2.38
C TYR A 319 0.53 -24.44 -1.32
N GLY A 320 -0.32 -24.14 -0.36
CA GLY A 320 -0.58 -24.99 0.80
C GLY A 320 0.55 -24.94 1.81
N SER A 321 1.24 -23.80 1.95
CA SER A 321 2.38 -23.61 2.85
C SER A 321 1.94 -23.33 4.30
N TYR A 322 2.85 -23.46 5.26
CA TYR A 322 2.65 -23.14 6.69
C TYR A 322 1.43 -23.81 7.33
N GLY A 323 1.09 -25.02 6.87
CA GLY A 323 -0.07 -25.79 7.37
C GLY A 323 -1.42 -25.36 6.80
N PHE A 324 -1.46 -24.43 5.85
CA PHE A 324 -2.67 -24.15 5.09
C PHE A 324 -2.99 -25.31 4.14
N GLU A 325 -4.26 -25.65 4.01
CA GLU A 325 -4.69 -26.53 2.93
C GLU A 325 -4.67 -25.78 1.61
N LYS A 326 -4.07 -26.39 0.56
CA LYS A 326 -4.08 -25.83 -0.79
C LYS A 326 -5.54 -25.65 -1.25
N ASP A 327 -5.92 -24.40 -1.50
CA ASP A 327 -7.27 -24.00 -1.86
C ASP A 327 -7.24 -22.85 -2.87
N ILE A 328 -7.35 -23.20 -4.14
CA ILE A 328 -7.27 -22.25 -5.25
C ILE A 328 -8.38 -21.19 -5.17
N GLN A 329 -9.57 -21.54 -4.68
CA GLN A 329 -10.67 -20.57 -4.55
C GLN A 329 -10.42 -19.55 -3.42
N LYS A 330 -9.83 -19.99 -2.31
CA LYS A 330 -9.42 -19.05 -1.24
C LYS A 330 -8.25 -18.18 -1.66
N ALA A 331 -7.28 -18.74 -2.40
CA ALA A 331 -6.19 -17.96 -2.99
C ALA A 331 -6.75 -16.87 -3.92
N PHE A 332 -7.64 -17.24 -4.84
CA PHE A 332 -8.33 -16.29 -5.71
C PHE A 332 -9.04 -15.19 -4.91
N THR A 333 -9.74 -15.54 -3.84
CA THR A 333 -10.44 -14.55 -2.99
C THR A 333 -9.47 -13.60 -2.30
N ALA A 334 -8.34 -14.10 -1.78
CA ALA A 334 -7.33 -13.28 -1.13
C ALA A 334 -6.68 -12.30 -2.12
N TYR A 335 -6.24 -12.78 -3.30
CA TYR A 335 -5.68 -11.91 -4.33
C TYR A 335 -6.71 -10.90 -4.85
N SER A 336 -7.99 -11.29 -5.03
CA SER A 336 -9.06 -10.35 -5.42
C SER A 336 -9.22 -9.22 -4.39
N ASN A 337 -9.12 -9.52 -3.10
CA ASN A 337 -9.15 -8.49 -2.05
C ASN A 337 -7.91 -7.57 -2.15
N GLY A 338 -6.72 -8.13 -2.43
CA GLY A 338 -5.53 -7.31 -2.69
C GLY A 338 -5.72 -6.38 -3.90
N VAL A 339 -6.31 -6.87 -4.99
CA VAL A 339 -6.65 -6.06 -6.18
C VAL A 339 -7.62 -4.93 -5.83
N ILE A 340 -8.62 -5.18 -4.99
CA ILE A 340 -9.53 -4.13 -4.50
C ILE A 340 -8.76 -3.00 -3.79
N HIS A 341 -7.59 -3.28 -3.24
CA HIS A 341 -6.73 -2.32 -2.55
C HIS A 341 -5.51 -1.88 -3.38
N ASP A 342 -5.59 -1.97 -4.72
CA ASP A 342 -4.59 -1.50 -5.68
C ASP A 342 -3.25 -2.26 -5.64
N SER A 343 -3.26 -3.55 -5.26
CA SER A 343 -2.07 -4.39 -5.26
C SER A 343 -1.72 -4.86 -6.67
N VAL A 344 -0.59 -4.38 -7.18
CA VAL A 344 -0.01 -4.84 -8.46
C VAL A 344 0.30 -6.34 -8.41
N ALA A 345 0.99 -6.80 -7.37
CA ALA A 345 1.38 -8.20 -7.21
C ALA A 345 0.16 -9.14 -7.17
N CYS A 346 -0.90 -8.74 -6.43
CA CYS A 346 -2.15 -9.51 -6.44
C CYS A 346 -2.82 -9.51 -7.81
N ALA A 347 -2.78 -8.41 -8.57
CA ALA A 347 -3.34 -8.35 -9.92
C ALA A 347 -2.60 -9.30 -10.87
N GLU A 348 -1.28 -9.33 -10.83
CA GLU A 348 -0.46 -10.25 -11.63
C GLU A 348 -0.73 -11.71 -11.29
N LYS A 349 -0.76 -12.06 -9.98
CA LYS A 349 -1.06 -13.42 -9.54
C LYS A 349 -2.48 -13.84 -9.90
N LEU A 350 -3.44 -12.94 -9.76
CA LEU A 350 -4.83 -13.17 -10.13
C LEU A 350 -4.97 -13.41 -11.63
N TRP A 351 -4.33 -12.56 -12.45
CA TRP A 351 -4.30 -12.71 -13.90
C TRP A 351 -3.65 -14.04 -14.30
N LYS A 352 -2.47 -14.40 -13.73
CA LYS A 352 -1.80 -15.68 -13.99
C LYS A 352 -2.71 -16.88 -13.65
N MET A 353 -3.47 -16.84 -12.55
CA MET A 353 -4.41 -17.90 -12.20
C MET A 353 -5.50 -18.10 -13.27
N MET A 354 -6.02 -17.01 -13.82
CA MET A 354 -7.05 -17.05 -14.87
C MET A 354 -6.45 -17.46 -16.21
N HIS A 355 -5.30 -16.90 -16.58
CA HIS A 355 -4.57 -17.22 -17.80
C HIS A 355 -4.21 -18.73 -17.87
N ASN A 356 -3.77 -19.31 -16.75
CA ASN A 356 -3.46 -20.74 -16.63
C ASN A 356 -4.70 -21.63 -16.42
N HIS A 357 -5.91 -21.13 -16.60
CA HIS A 357 -7.17 -21.85 -16.44
C HIS A 357 -7.35 -22.54 -15.08
N LEU A 358 -6.70 -22.06 -14.04
CA LEU A 358 -6.90 -22.55 -12.67
C LEU A 358 -8.25 -22.10 -12.10
N ILE A 359 -8.74 -20.96 -12.59
CA ILE A 359 -10.07 -20.40 -12.31
C ILE A 359 -10.67 -19.94 -13.64
N ASP A 360 -11.86 -20.46 -13.96
CA ASP A 360 -12.60 -19.99 -15.11
C ASP A 360 -13.25 -18.63 -14.82
N ARG A 361 -12.96 -17.66 -15.67
CA ARG A 361 -13.60 -16.34 -15.71
C ARG A 361 -13.87 -15.96 -17.15
N ASP A 362 -14.85 -15.06 -17.36
CA ASP A 362 -15.04 -14.46 -18.67
C ASP A 362 -13.84 -13.59 -19.03
N LEU A 363 -13.60 -13.46 -20.33
CA LEU A 363 -12.47 -12.68 -20.84
C LEU A 363 -12.56 -11.20 -20.42
N ASP A 364 -13.78 -10.65 -20.30
CA ASP A 364 -13.97 -9.25 -19.87
C ASP A 364 -13.39 -9.01 -18.49
N TYR A 365 -13.54 -9.97 -17.56
CA TYR A 365 -12.97 -9.84 -16.22
C TYR A 365 -11.44 -10.00 -16.24
N VAL A 366 -10.90 -10.92 -17.04
CA VAL A 366 -9.44 -11.11 -17.22
C VAL A 366 -8.81 -9.83 -17.76
N ASP A 367 -9.40 -9.27 -18.82
CA ASP A 367 -8.94 -8.03 -19.44
C ASP A 367 -9.06 -6.83 -18.46
N GLN A 368 -10.10 -6.80 -17.64
CA GLN A 368 -10.26 -5.76 -16.62
C GLN A 368 -9.17 -5.82 -15.55
N VAL A 369 -8.78 -7.01 -15.11
CA VAL A 369 -7.65 -7.18 -14.16
C VAL A 369 -6.33 -6.73 -14.81
N ALA A 370 -6.13 -7.04 -16.09
CA ALA A 370 -4.95 -6.59 -16.83
C ALA A 370 -4.90 -5.05 -16.93
N ILE A 371 -6.02 -4.40 -17.26
CA ILE A 371 -6.12 -2.93 -17.30
C ILE A 371 -5.79 -2.31 -15.93
N TRP A 372 -6.34 -2.84 -14.84
CA TRP A 372 -6.04 -2.31 -13.51
C TRP A 372 -4.56 -2.42 -13.16
N GLY A 373 -3.96 -3.59 -13.35
CA GLY A 373 -2.54 -3.79 -13.07
C GLY A 373 -1.64 -2.93 -13.96
N ALA A 374 -1.98 -2.73 -15.23
CA ALA A 374 -1.28 -1.82 -16.13
C ALA A 374 -1.32 -0.37 -15.62
N ARG A 375 -2.49 0.12 -15.18
CA ARG A 375 -2.67 1.46 -14.60
C ARG A 375 -1.85 1.66 -13.32
N TRP A 376 -1.64 0.61 -12.56
CA TRP A 376 -0.83 0.63 -11.33
C TRP A 376 0.67 0.41 -11.58
N GLY A 377 1.08 0.17 -12.83
CA GLY A 377 2.48 0.11 -13.23
C GLY A 377 3.02 -1.29 -13.52
N SER A 378 2.18 -2.33 -13.58
CA SER A 378 2.62 -3.66 -14.01
C SER A 378 2.99 -3.66 -15.48
N ARG A 379 4.24 -3.98 -15.81
CA ARG A 379 4.70 -4.14 -17.19
C ARG A 379 4.11 -5.39 -17.84
N LEU A 380 3.97 -6.48 -17.09
CA LEU A 380 3.34 -7.72 -17.54
C LEU A 380 1.89 -7.45 -18.00
N LEU A 381 1.10 -6.82 -17.14
CA LEU A 381 -0.31 -6.57 -17.42
C LEU A 381 -0.51 -5.44 -18.45
N LEU A 382 0.46 -4.54 -18.59
CA LEU A 382 0.49 -3.58 -19.70
C LEU A 382 0.64 -4.31 -21.04
N ALA A 383 1.57 -5.25 -21.16
CA ALA A 383 1.75 -6.05 -22.37
C ALA A 383 0.48 -6.83 -22.72
N GLU A 384 -0.16 -7.47 -21.73
CA GLU A 384 -1.42 -8.19 -21.95
C GLU A 384 -2.55 -7.26 -22.39
N THR A 385 -2.65 -6.07 -21.80
CA THR A 385 -3.66 -5.06 -22.21
C THR A 385 -3.50 -4.67 -23.68
N VAL A 386 -2.25 -4.52 -24.15
CA VAL A 386 -1.97 -4.23 -25.57
C VAL A 386 -2.33 -5.38 -26.48
N ILE A 387 -2.01 -6.63 -26.09
CA ILE A 387 -2.39 -7.82 -26.84
C ILE A 387 -3.92 -7.91 -26.95
N ALA A 388 -4.63 -7.73 -25.85
CA ALA A 388 -6.08 -7.73 -25.80
C ALA A 388 -6.70 -6.69 -26.74
N HIS A 389 -6.07 -5.51 -26.83
CA HIS A 389 -6.49 -4.46 -27.76
C HIS A 389 -6.24 -4.87 -29.22
N GLN A 390 -5.05 -5.38 -29.55
CA GLN A 390 -4.69 -5.85 -30.90
C GLN A 390 -5.61 -6.98 -31.40
N GLU A 391 -6.05 -7.86 -30.50
CA GLU A 391 -7.00 -8.92 -30.77
C GLU A 391 -8.45 -8.43 -30.89
N GLY A 392 -8.71 -7.14 -30.62
CA GLY A 392 -10.04 -6.54 -30.67
C GLY A 392 -10.95 -6.93 -29.48
N ARG A 393 -10.36 -7.45 -28.40
CA ARG A 393 -11.09 -7.77 -27.14
C ARG A 393 -11.43 -6.51 -26.36
N LEU A 394 -10.58 -5.49 -26.43
CA LEU A 394 -10.80 -4.20 -25.79
C LEU A 394 -11.26 -3.17 -26.83
N THR A 395 -12.45 -2.60 -26.61
CA THR A 395 -13.05 -1.58 -27.48
C THR A 395 -12.69 -0.16 -27.08
N GLU A 396 -12.42 0.06 -25.78
CA GLU A 396 -11.95 1.31 -25.22
C GLU A 396 -10.55 1.08 -24.66
N TYR A 397 -9.58 1.69 -25.28
CA TYR A 397 -8.19 1.63 -24.88
C TYR A 397 -7.80 2.95 -24.23
N ASP A 398 -7.03 2.86 -23.15
CA ASP A 398 -6.58 4.04 -22.43
C ASP A 398 -5.41 4.67 -23.18
N ASP A 399 -5.70 5.65 -24.07
CA ASP A 399 -4.72 6.32 -24.92
C ASP A 399 -3.52 6.89 -24.14
N GLU A 400 -3.70 7.21 -22.85
CA GLU A 400 -2.61 7.72 -22.02
C GLU A 400 -1.63 6.59 -21.65
N ILE A 401 -2.10 5.37 -21.42
CA ILE A 401 -1.24 4.21 -21.13
C ILE A 401 -0.44 3.81 -22.37
N THR A 402 -1.06 3.84 -23.56
CA THR A 402 -0.37 3.52 -24.82
C THR A 402 0.78 4.43 -25.15
N LYS A 403 0.72 5.71 -24.82
CA LYS A 403 1.83 6.65 -25.08
C LYS A 403 3.14 6.24 -24.41
N TYR A 404 3.07 5.42 -23.35
CA TYR A 404 4.23 4.92 -22.64
C TYR A 404 4.63 3.51 -23.04
N TYR A 405 3.83 2.86 -23.88
CA TYR A 405 4.11 1.55 -24.41
C TYR A 405 5.33 1.58 -25.33
N ASP A 406 5.31 2.43 -26.35
CA ASP A 406 6.36 2.51 -27.36
C ASP A 406 7.78 2.73 -26.76
N PRO A 407 8.01 3.67 -25.82
CA PRO A 407 9.34 3.85 -25.22
C PRO A 407 9.81 2.69 -24.34
N ILE A 408 8.90 1.92 -23.75
CA ILE A 408 9.24 0.79 -22.88
C ILE A 408 9.68 -0.40 -23.71
N PHE A 409 9.01 -0.63 -24.85
CA PHE A 409 9.28 -1.76 -25.72
C PHE A 409 10.29 -1.43 -26.84
N ASP A 410 10.56 -0.15 -27.14
CA ASP A 410 11.67 0.32 -27.96
C ASP A 410 13.01 0.35 -27.20
N ALA A 411 13.05 0.05 -25.90
CA ALA A 411 14.30 -0.10 -25.17
C ALA A 411 15.12 -1.26 -25.76
N PRO A 412 16.46 -1.14 -25.88
CA PRO A 412 17.30 -2.18 -26.51
C PRO A 412 17.18 -3.57 -25.91
N GLU A 413 16.79 -3.65 -24.66
CA GLU A 413 16.49 -4.90 -23.93
C GLU A 413 15.12 -5.52 -24.29
N PHE A 414 14.27 -4.78 -25.02
CA PHE A 414 12.94 -5.21 -25.47
C PHE A 414 12.72 -4.95 -26.98
N SER A 415 13.77 -4.59 -27.76
CA SER A 415 13.60 -4.38 -29.20
C SER A 415 13.34 -5.72 -29.89
N LEU A 416 12.09 -5.97 -30.18
CA LEU A 416 11.64 -7.07 -31.02
C LEU A 416 11.62 -6.57 -32.47
N ASP A 417 12.61 -7.01 -33.25
CA ASP A 417 12.74 -6.65 -34.66
C ASP A 417 11.67 -7.29 -35.58
N ASN A 418 10.63 -7.95 -35.03
CA ASN A 418 9.54 -8.54 -35.82
C ASN A 418 8.25 -8.69 -35.03
N ASP A 419 7.13 -8.44 -35.72
CA ASP A 419 5.73 -8.54 -35.30
C ASP A 419 5.26 -9.94 -34.80
N GLU A 420 6.16 -10.89 -34.58
CA GLU A 420 5.78 -12.31 -34.42
C GLU A 420 5.95 -12.89 -33.03
N ASP A 421 6.50 -12.17 -32.01
CA ASP A 421 6.91 -12.92 -30.80
C ASP A 421 6.56 -12.32 -29.43
N TRP A 422 5.48 -11.56 -29.32
CA TRP A 422 4.96 -11.15 -27.99
C TRP A 422 4.53 -12.33 -27.14
N ALA A 423 4.01 -13.40 -27.76
CA ALA A 423 3.71 -14.64 -27.05
C ALA A 423 4.98 -15.28 -26.48
N GLY A 424 6.12 -15.20 -27.22
CA GLY A 424 7.40 -15.68 -26.75
C GLY A 424 7.97 -14.86 -25.58
N VAL A 425 7.83 -13.54 -25.61
CA VAL A 425 8.25 -12.67 -24.48
C VAL A 425 7.40 -12.91 -23.25
N LEU A 426 6.10 -13.11 -23.40
CA LEU A 426 5.22 -13.53 -22.30
C LEU A 426 5.58 -14.93 -21.79
N ASP A 427 5.89 -15.87 -22.68
CA ASP A 427 6.36 -17.19 -22.29
C ASP A 427 7.71 -17.13 -21.56
N ASP A 428 8.64 -16.28 -21.97
CA ASP A 428 9.91 -16.07 -21.28
C ASP A 428 9.71 -15.40 -19.92
N ILE A 429 8.87 -14.36 -19.83
CA ILE A 429 8.50 -13.72 -18.53
C ILE A 429 7.73 -14.69 -17.63
N LEU A 430 6.90 -15.56 -18.20
CA LEU A 430 6.14 -16.57 -17.46
C LEU A 430 6.97 -17.81 -17.14
N SER A 431 7.99 -18.12 -17.96
CA SER A 431 8.89 -19.27 -17.75
C SER A 431 10.10 -18.96 -16.86
N ASP A 432 10.38 -17.67 -16.62
CA ASP A 432 11.33 -17.22 -15.61
C ASP A 432 10.69 -17.32 -14.20
N GLU A 433 9.94 -18.40 -13.99
CA GLU A 433 9.69 -18.91 -12.65
C GLU A 433 11.06 -19.42 -12.14
N GLY A 434 11.86 -18.48 -11.66
CA GLY A 434 13.01 -18.80 -10.84
C GLY A 434 12.55 -19.80 -9.79
N ASP A 435 13.31 -20.90 -9.67
CA ASP A 435 13.12 -21.91 -8.64
C ASP A 435 12.75 -21.18 -7.34
N PRO A 436 11.68 -21.58 -6.60
CA PRO A 436 11.30 -20.91 -5.34
C PRO A 436 12.43 -20.82 -4.30
N GLU A 437 13.58 -21.45 -4.59
CA GLU A 437 14.81 -21.38 -3.79
C GLU A 437 15.67 -20.12 -4.09
N ASP A 438 15.44 -19.38 -5.20
CA ASP A 438 16.22 -18.20 -5.58
C ASP A 438 15.49 -16.84 -5.35
N ASP A 439 14.25 -16.84 -4.89
CA ASP A 439 13.58 -15.63 -4.44
C ASP A 439 14.13 -15.23 -3.07
N ASP A 440 15.15 -14.38 -3.07
CA ASP A 440 15.86 -13.90 -1.88
C ASP A 440 15.04 -12.92 -1.02
N GLY A 441 13.72 -12.94 -1.15
CA GLY A 441 12.77 -12.31 -0.23
C GLY A 441 12.97 -10.82 -0.06
N ARG A 442 13.50 -10.11 -1.07
CA ARG A 442 13.44 -8.66 -1.09
C ARG A 442 12.03 -8.24 -1.43
N TYR A 443 11.30 -7.97 -0.39
CA TYR A 443 9.99 -7.37 -0.49
C TYR A 443 10.12 -5.94 -1.04
N ASP A 444 9.91 -5.78 -2.34
CA ASP A 444 9.52 -4.50 -2.95
C ASP A 444 8.05 -4.18 -2.58
N ALA A 445 7.70 -4.39 -1.32
CA ALA A 445 6.34 -4.28 -0.79
C ALA A 445 5.98 -2.83 -0.43
N TRP A 446 6.49 -1.83 -1.20
CA TRP A 446 6.20 -0.42 -0.91
C TRP A 446 5.91 0.39 -2.18
N ALA A 447 4.95 -0.04 -2.98
CA ALA A 447 4.29 0.86 -3.94
C ALA A 447 2.97 1.37 -3.38
#